data_6ff42db8ca89f4f548335bb6b1d1f561
#
_entry.id   6ff42db8ca89f4f548335bb6b1d1f561
#
_cell.length_a   1.000
_cell.length_b   1.000
_cell.length_c   1.000
_cell.angle_alpha   90.00
_cell.angle_beta   90.00
_cell.angle_gamma   90.00
#
_symmetry.space_group_name_H-M   'P 1'
#
loop_
_entity.id
_entity.type
_entity.pdbx_description
1 polymer ?
#
loop_
_entity_poly.entity_id
_entity_poly.type
_entity_poly.pdbx_seq_one_letter_code
_entity_poly.pdbx_strand_id
1 'polypeptide(L)'
;MRAYNFSLRGPAPIHHTLLQRRQKTGITLQTLHPKHFDQGMILAQTPYPGLNIPNSDMCTPGQLLDFLAPLGGQMLVETLRNRAFAPPLEDVGWYGKDMSEAELKHAPKIQKEDSHIDWDTWTADEILLRSRVLGDLWDNITWRKSISDKGIDHTSLPLKRTIFHGFEKWQNTDFSKLSKTDDSSFCLVTRENPPKILRVTSCTVEGGKKGAGSRKIIANLGKFAESDTGIHPRCIEV
;
A
#
# COMPACT_ATOMS: atom_id res chain seq x y z
N MET A 1 28.38 6.43 -5.14
CA MET A 1 27.32 7.37 -5.58
C MET A 1 26.08 6.54 -5.85
N ARG A 2 25.02 6.64 -5.05
CA ARG A 2 23.83 5.79 -5.28
C ARG A 2 22.95 6.48 -6.30
N ALA A 3 22.80 5.85 -7.46
CA ALA A 3 21.87 6.29 -8.50
C ALA A 3 20.46 6.35 -7.92
N TYR A 4 19.81 7.50 -8.07
CA TYR A 4 18.40 7.66 -7.74
C TYR A 4 17.56 6.87 -8.72
N ASN A 5 16.66 6.10 -8.20
CA ASN A 5 16.03 4.97 -8.86
C ASN A 5 14.90 5.40 -9.81
N PHE A 6 15.19 5.78 -11.02
CA PHE A 6 14.26 5.72 -12.15
C PHE A 6 14.10 4.28 -12.68
N SER A 7 14.57 3.29 -11.92
CA SER A 7 14.67 1.88 -12.30
C SER A 7 13.35 1.12 -12.27
N LEU A 8 12.25 1.79 -11.88
CA LEU A 8 10.96 1.13 -11.80
C LEU A 8 10.29 1.11 -13.17
N ARG A 9 10.47 0.01 -13.90
CA ARG A 9 9.83 -0.26 -15.19
C ARG A 9 8.64 -1.18 -14.99
N GLY A 10 7.54 -0.92 -15.70
CA GLY A 10 6.36 -1.76 -15.64
C GLY A 10 5.05 -0.99 -15.41
N PRO A 11 3.95 -1.69 -15.14
CA PRO A 11 2.61 -1.11 -15.12
C PRO A 11 2.28 -0.28 -13.88
N ALA A 12 3.05 -0.38 -12.77
CA ALA A 12 2.71 0.30 -11.52
C ALA A 12 3.89 1.09 -10.88
N PRO A 13 4.66 1.90 -11.62
CA PRO A 13 5.84 2.58 -11.09
C PRO A 13 5.52 3.55 -9.95
N ILE A 14 4.39 4.26 -10.00
CA ILE A 14 3.96 5.21 -8.96
C ILE A 14 3.75 4.49 -7.62
N HIS A 15 3.00 3.38 -7.62
CA HIS A 15 2.75 2.62 -6.41
C HIS A 15 4.05 2.07 -5.81
N HIS A 16 4.90 1.45 -6.62
CA HIS A 16 6.17 0.91 -6.15
C HIS A 16 7.16 1.98 -5.68
N THR A 17 7.13 3.18 -6.26
CA THR A 17 7.89 4.34 -5.78
C THR A 17 7.52 4.66 -4.34
N LEU A 18 6.23 4.74 -4.03
CA LEU A 18 5.74 5.07 -2.69
C LEU A 18 5.92 3.90 -1.71
N LEU A 19 5.62 2.67 -2.11
CA LEU A 19 5.83 1.47 -1.27
C LEU A 19 7.31 1.29 -0.88
N GLN A 20 8.24 1.69 -1.73
CA GLN A 20 9.67 1.68 -1.44
C GLN A 20 10.15 2.94 -0.68
N ARG A 21 9.23 3.81 -0.23
CA ARG A 21 9.53 5.05 0.53
C ARG A 21 10.58 5.93 -0.15
N ARG A 22 10.51 6.03 -1.48
CA ARG A 22 11.47 6.85 -2.22
C ARG A 22 11.19 8.33 -2.01
N GLN A 23 12.26 9.10 -1.89
CA GLN A 23 12.18 10.55 -1.74
C GLN A 23 12.18 11.28 -3.08
N LYS A 24 12.62 10.59 -4.14
CA LYS A 24 12.74 11.16 -5.47
C LYS A 24 12.12 10.25 -6.52
N THR A 25 11.66 10.88 -7.58
CA THR A 25 11.08 10.25 -8.75
C THR A 25 11.47 11.01 -10.01
N GLY A 26 10.94 10.62 -11.16
CA GLY A 26 11.16 11.33 -12.41
C GLY A 26 10.26 10.81 -13.52
N ILE A 27 10.40 11.45 -14.66
CA ILE A 27 9.65 11.19 -15.87
C ILE A 27 10.64 10.82 -16.96
N THR A 28 10.30 9.83 -17.74
CA THR A 28 11.06 9.42 -18.92
C THR A 28 10.11 9.34 -20.11
N LEU A 29 10.47 9.98 -21.19
CA LEU A 29 9.83 9.84 -22.49
C LEU A 29 10.71 8.97 -23.38
N GLN A 30 10.17 7.90 -23.90
CA GLN A 30 10.90 6.94 -24.72
C GLN A 30 10.10 6.55 -25.95
N THR A 31 10.80 6.05 -26.98
CA THR A 31 10.17 5.41 -28.13
C THR A 31 9.54 4.08 -27.73
N LEU A 32 8.65 3.57 -28.57
CA LEU A 32 8.14 2.20 -28.40
C LEU A 32 9.13 1.20 -29.00
N HIS A 33 9.53 0.22 -28.21
CA HIS A 33 10.30 -0.90 -28.74
C HIS A 33 9.35 -1.94 -29.36
N PRO A 34 9.67 -2.50 -30.57
CA PRO A 34 8.72 -3.35 -31.30
C PRO A 34 8.39 -4.67 -30.62
N LYS A 35 9.21 -5.15 -29.69
CA LYS A 35 9.07 -6.48 -29.06
C LYS A 35 8.99 -6.44 -27.54
N HIS A 36 9.47 -5.39 -26.88
CA HIS A 36 9.62 -5.35 -25.44
C HIS A 36 9.06 -4.05 -24.87
N PHE A 37 8.35 -4.15 -23.74
CA PHE A 37 7.88 -2.98 -23.02
C PHE A 37 9.05 -2.29 -22.30
N ASP A 38 8.98 -0.96 -22.21
CA ASP A 38 9.93 -0.10 -21.47
C ASP A 38 11.42 -0.24 -21.89
N GLN A 39 11.67 -0.67 -23.12
CA GLN A 39 13.01 -0.80 -23.71
C GLN A 39 13.22 0.11 -24.94
N GLY A 40 12.42 1.15 -25.06
CA GLY A 40 12.59 2.15 -26.11
C GLY A 40 13.78 3.07 -25.83
N MET A 41 14.22 3.78 -26.89
CA MET A 41 15.23 4.81 -26.80
C MET A 41 14.69 6.01 -26.04
N ILE A 42 15.44 6.55 -25.08
CA ILE A 42 15.02 7.66 -24.24
C ILE A 42 15.21 8.97 -25.00
N LEU A 43 14.10 9.64 -25.29
CA LEU A 43 14.07 10.92 -26.01
C LEU A 43 14.14 12.14 -25.09
N ALA A 44 13.63 11.99 -23.87
CA ALA A 44 13.72 13.00 -22.82
C ALA A 44 13.62 12.33 -21.45
N GLN A 45 14.27 12.89 -20.47
CA GLN A 45 14.24 12.39 -19.09
C GLN A 45 14.40 13.55 -18.11
N THR A 46 13.75 13.46 -16.97
CA THR A 46 13.96 14.40 -15.86
C THR A 46 15.45 14.53 -15.54
N PRO A 47 16.01 15.74 -15.44
CA PRO A 47 17.42 15.93 -15.13
C PRO A 47 17.84 15.31 -13.79
N TYR A 48 19.10 14.90 -13.70
CA TYR A 48 19.68 14.45 -12.42
C TYR A 48 19.59 15.57 -11.36
N PRO A 49 19.28 15.29 -10.12
CA PRO A 49 19.08 13.98 -9.48
C PRO A 49 17.61 13.54 -9.41
N GLY A 50 16.74 14.04 -10.26
CA GLY A 50 15.32 13.78 -10.26
C GLY A 50 14.49 14.80 -9.48
N LEU A 51 13.18 14.57 -9.43
CA LEU A 51 12.19 15.40 -8.76
C LEU A 51 11.98 14.92 -7.32
N ASN A 52 11.94 15.83 -6.36
CA ASN A 52 11.54 15.52 -5.00
C ASN A 52 10.03 15.20 -4.98
N ILE A 53 9.65 14.11 -4.32
CA ILE A 53 8.26 13.75 -4.13
C ILE A 53 7.66 14.70 -3.09
N PRO A 54 6.58 15.45 -3.42
CA PRO A 54 5.94 16.34 -2.47
C PRO A 54 5.42 15.53 -1.27
N ASN A 55 5.74 15.96 -0.06
CA ASN A 55 5.32 15.31 1.19
C ASN A 55 5.47 13.76 1.12
N SER A 56 6.66 13.29 0.79
CA SER A 56 6.97 11.89 0.47
C SER A 56 6.43 10.88 1.49
N ASP A 57 6.43 11.26 2.78
CA ASP A 57 5.98 10.38 3.87
C ASP A 57 4.44 10.20 3.87
N MET A 58 3.69 11.14 3.31
CA MET A 58 2.22 11.14 3.29
C MET A 58 1.63 11.15 1.88
N CYS A 59 2.48 11.16 0.85
CA CYS A 59 2.05 11.21 -0.55
C CYS A 59 1.20 9.99 -0.93
N THR A 60 0.11 10.23 -1.62
CA THR A 60 -0.73 9.18 -2.22
C THR A 60 -0.41 8.99 -3.70
N PRO A 61 -0.76 7.85 -4.31
CA PRO A 61 -0.57 7.64 -5.74
C PRO A 61 -1.25 8.70 -6.61
N GLY A 62 -2.46 9.14 -6.23
CA GLY A 62 -3.16 10.22 -6.93
C GLY A 62 -2.40 11.54 -6.87
N GLN A 63 -1.96 11.96 -5.69
CA GLN A 63 -1.16 13.19 -5.52
C GLN A 63 0.15 13.14 -6.31
N LEU A 64 0.82 11.99 -6.32
CA LEU A 64 2.05 11.85 -7.09
C LEU A 64 1.77 11.90 -8.59
N LEU A 65 0.68 11.29 -9.05
CA LEU A 65 0.25 11.36 -10.44
C LEU A 65 -0.09 12.80 -10.84
N ASP A 66 -0.87 13.53 -10.02
CA ASP A 66 -1.25 14.92 -10.26
C ASP A 66 -0.03 15.85 -10.32
N PHE A 67 1.01 15.54 -9.56
CA PHE A 67 2.29 16.26 -9.61
C PHE A 67 3.07 15.96 -10.91
N LEU A 68 3.13 14.69 -11.31
CA LEU A 68 3.96 14.26 -12.46
C LEU A 68 3.28 14.48 -13.81
N ALA A 69 1.96 14.39 -13.91
CA ALA A 69 1.25 14.42 -15.19
C ALA A 69 1.45 15.74 -15.95
N PRO A 70 1.35 16.94 -15.35
CA PRO A 70 1.63 18.19 -16.05
C PRO A 70 3.07 18.28 -16.56
N LEU A 71 4.04 17.83 -15.75
CA LEU A 71 5.46 17.84 -16.12
C LEU A 71 5.74 16.88 -17.29
N GLY A 72 5.08 15.72 -17.28
CA GLY A 72 5.15 14.76 -18.39
C GLY A 72 4.55 15.32 -19.68
N GLY A 73 3.41 16.02 -19.57
CA GLY A 73 2.80 16.72 -20.71
C GLY A 73 3.71 17.80 -21.29
N GLN A 74 4.34 18.59 -20.44
CA GLN A 74 5.32 19.59 -20.83
C GLN A 74 6.52 18.97 -21.58
N MET A 75 7.12 17.94 -20.99
CA MET A 75 8.22 17.18 -21.59
C MET A 75 7.85 16.63 -22.97
N LEU A 76 6.65 16.09 -23.13
CA LEU A 76 6.16 15.61 -24.43
C LEU A 76 6.06 16.73 -25.46
N VAL A 77 5.46 17.86 -25.10
CA VAL A 77 5.33 19.03 -26.00
C VAL A 77 6.70 19.56 -26.44
N GLU A 78 7.64 19.66 -25.52
CA GLU A 78 9.01 20.11 -25.82
C GLU A 78 9.73 19.13 -26.76
N THR A 79 9.62 17.83 -26.50
CA THR A 79 10.20 16.78 -27.36
C THR A 79 9.63 16.82 -28.77
N LEU A 80 8.33 17.08 -28.91
CA LEU A 80 7.68 17.23 -30.22
C LEU A 80 8.12 18.51 -30.94
N ARG A 81 8.21 19.64 -30.24
CA ARG A 81 8.67 20.92 -30.82
C ARG A 81 10.12 20.82 -31.33
N ASN A 82 10.97 20.16 -30.55
CA ASN A 82 12.39 19.97 -30.90
C ASN A 82 12.63 18.84 -31.91
N ARG A 83 11.56 18.15 -32.34
CA ARG A 83 11.62 17.00 -33.26
C ARG A 83 12.56 15.88 -32.82
N ALA A 84 12.76 15.71 -31.50
CA ALA A 84 13.64 14.67 -30.96
C ALA A 84 13.20 13.24 -31.30
N PHE A 85 11.98 13.07 -31.81
CA PHE A 85 11.45 11.80 -32.31
C PHE A 85 11.82 11.52 -33.78
N ALA A 86 12.44 12.48 -34.51
CA ALA A 86 12.81 12.32 -35.87
C ALA A 86 14.24 11.76 -36.00
N PRO A 87 14.48 10.79 -36.89
CA PRO A 87 15.83 10.25 -37.12
C PRO A 87 16.84 11.31 -37.63
N PRO A 88 18.12 11.20 -37.24
CA PRO A 88 18.70 10.18 -36.35
C PRO A 88 18.28 10.38 -34.89
N LEU A 89 17.85 9.30 -34.22
CA LEU A 89 17.46 9.34 -32.83
C LEU A 89 18.69 9.32 -31.91
N GLU A 90 18.70 10.18 -30.90
CA GLU A 90 19.73 10.21 -29.87
C GLU A 90 19.14 9.73 -28.53
N ASP A 91 19.82 8.78 -27.87
CA ASP A 91 19.48 8.35 -26.53
C ASP A 91 20.07 9.33 -25.51
N VAL A 92 19.20 10.17 -24.93
CA VAL A 92 19.59 11.16 -23.93
C VAL A 92 19.43 10.65 -22.49
N GLY A 93 19.11 9.37 -22.31
CA GLY A 93 18.95 8.76 -21.00
C GLY A 93 20.26 8.82 -20.20
N TRP A 94 20.22 9.42 -19.03
CA TRP A 94 21.35 9.42 -18.09
C TRP A 94 21.27 8.28 -17.08
N TYR A 95 20.06 7.73 -16.95
CA TYR A 95 19.76 6.69 -15.99
C TYR A 95 19.78 5.31 -16.65
N GLY A 96 20.53 4.41 -16.07
CA GLY A 96 20.55 3.00 -16.50
C GLY A 96 21.52 2.69 -17.63
N LYS A 97 22.30 3.67 -18.15
CA LYS A 97 23.33 3.38 -19.15
C LYS A 97 24.40 2.40 -18.67
N ASP A 98 24.70 2.46 -17.35
CA ASP A 98 25.72 1.61 -16.72
C ASP A 98 25.11 0.55 -15.78
N MET A 99 23.78 0.36 -15.84
CA MET A 99 23.09 -0.61 -14.98
C MET A 99 22.85 -1.91 -15.72
N SER A 100 23.16 -3.01 -15.05
CA SER A 100 22.77 -4.35 -15.52
C SER A 100 21.23 -4.50 -15.46
N GLU A 101 20.66 -5.38 -16.29
CA GLU A 101 19.23 -5.70 -16.24
C GLU A 101 18.76 -6.12 -14.83
N ALA A 102 19.64 -6.75 -14.06
CA ALA A 102 19.37 -7.16 -12.67
C ALA A 102 19.18 -5.98 -11.70
N GLU A 103 19.74 -4.81 -12.01
CA GLU A 103 19.58 -3.59 -11.19
C GLU A 103 18.32 -2.80 -11.57
N LEU A 104 17.76 -3.07 -12.73
CA LEU A 104 16.47 -2.50 -13.16
C LEU A 104 15.34 -3.24 -12.44
N LYS A 105 14.75 -2.58 -11.45
CA LYS A 105 13.66 -3.17 -10.70
C LYS A 105 12.37 -3.11 -11.51
N HIS A 106 11.77 -4.27 -11.67
CA HIS A 106 10.43 -4.35 -12.25
C HIS A 106 9.40 -3.80 -11.26
N ALA A 107 8.41 -3.03 -11.76
CA ALA A 107 7.26 -2.53 -11.02
C ALA A 107 5.99 -3.25 -11.53
N PRO A 108 5.73 -4.48 -11.07
CA PRO A 108 4.64 -5.29 -11.57
C PRO A 108 3.29 -4.62 -11.27
N LYS A 109 2.26 -5.06 -11.98
CA LYS A 109 0.89 -4.67 -11.69
C LYS A 109 0.56 -5.05 -10.24
N ILE A 110 -0.03 -4.11 -9.50
CA ILE A 110 -0.54 -4.38 -8.15
C ILE A 110 -1.61 -5.47 -8.24
N GLN A 111 -1.42 -6.52 -7.46
CA GLN A 111 -2.32 -7.65 -7.35
C GLN A 111 -3.15 -7.53 -6.07
N LYS A 112 -4.22 -8.31 -5.99
CA LYS A 112 -5.07 -8.35 -4.80
C LYS A 112 -4.31 -8.83 -3.56
N GLU A 113 -3.36 -9.70 -3.75
CA GLU A 113 -2.51 -10.30 -2.72
C GLU A 113 -1.58 -9.26 -2.08
N ASP A 114 -1.18 -8.22 -2.81
CA ASP A 114 -0.36 -7.12 -2.27
C ASP A 114 -1.08 -6.33 -1.16
N SER A 115 -2.42 -6.39 -1.15
CA SER A 115 -3.29 -5.76 -0.13
C SER A 115 -3.70 -6.73 0.98
N HIS A 116 -3.27 -8.00 0.96
CA HIS A 116 -3.49 -8.94 2.03
C HIS A 116 -2.54 -8.64 3.18
N ILE A 117 -3.09 -8.45 4.39
CA ILE A 117 -2.28 -8.04 5.54
C ILE A 117 -1.48 -9.24 6.05
N ASP A 118 -0.17 -9.06 6.15
CA ASP A 118 0.72 -9.98 6.85
C ASP A 118 0.96 -9.44 8.26
N TRP A 119 0.22 -9.98 9.22
CA TRP A 119 0.29 -9.57 10.62
C TRP A 119 1.58 -10.01 11.32
N ASP A 120 2.33 -10.94 10.73
CA ASP A 120 3.56 -11.45 11.33
C ASP A 120 4.76 -10.57 10.98
N THR A 121 4.76 -9.97 9.80
CA THR A 121 5.91 -9.21 9.29
C THR A 121 5.65 -7.71 9.17
N TRP A 122 4.39 -7.27 8.99
CA TRP A 122 4.12 -5.85 8.81
C TRP A 122 4.05 -5.10 10.12
N THR A 123 4.79 -3.99 10.19
CA THR A 123 4.70 -3.03 11.28
C THR A 123 3.47 -2.12 11.10
N ALA A 124 3.10 -1.39 12.14
CA ALA A 124 2.05 -0.37 12.04
C ALA A 124 2.32 0.65 10.93
N ASP A 125 3.57 1.09 10.80
CA ASP A 125 3.97 2.05 9.78
C ASP A 125 3.91 1.44 8.36
N GLU A 126 4.11 0.13 8.22
CA GLU A 126 3.93 -0.59 6.95
C GLU A 126 2.44 -0.75 6.59
N ILE A 127 1.59 -1.08 7.56
CA ILE A 127 0.12 -1.16 7.35
C ILE A 127 -0.42 0.20 6.91
N LEU A 128 -0.01 1.28 7.59
CA LEU A 128 -0.42 2.65 7.25
C LEU A 128 0.06 3.06 5.85
N LEU A 129 1.30 2.73 5.51
CA LEU A 129 1.84 2.99 4.18
C LEU A 129 1.04 2.26 3.10
N ARG A 130 0.83 0.95 3.28
CA ARG A 130 0.10 0.13 2.29
C ARG A 130 -1.35 0.56 2.17
N SER A 131 -2.03 0.87 3.27
CA SER A 131 -3.39 1.41 3.24
C SER A 131 -3.46 2.72 2.46
N ARG A 132 -2.48 3.62 2.62
CA ARG A 132 -2.42 4.88 1.87
C ARG A 132 -2.12 4.68 0.38
N VAL A 133 -1.26 3.74 0.03
CA VAL A 133 -0.80 3.52 -1.35
C VAL A 133 -1.70 2.58 -2.12
N LEU A 134 -2.18 1.51 -1.49
CA LEU A 134 -2.99 0.48 -2.13
C LEU A 134 -4.50 0.67 -1.91
N GLY A 135 -4.87 1.51 -0.92
CA GLY A 135 -6.25 1.68 -0.50
C GLY A 135 -6.68 0.61 0.49
N ASP A 136 -7.81 -0.04 0.21
CA ASP A 136 -8.38 -1.05 1.07
C ASP A 136 -7.43 -2.24 1.26
N LEU A 137 -7.15 -2.58 2.50
CA LEU A 137 -6.44 -3.80 2.87
C LEU A 137 -7.43 -4.89 3.30
N TRP A 138 -7.03 -6.14 3.29
CA TRP A 138 -7.94 -7.23 3.64
C TRP A 138 -7.21 -8.38 4.35
N ASP A 139 -8.00 -9.14 5.11
CA ASP A 139 -7.57 -10.39 5.71
C ASP A 139 -8.78 -11.33 5.92
N ASN A 140 -8.52 -12.59 6.16
CA ASN A 140 -9.51 -13.58 6.53
C ASN A 140 -9.54 -13.70 8.06
N ILE A 141 -10.60 -13.17 8.68
CA ILE A 141 -10.77 -13.21 10.13
C ILE A 141 -11.65 -14.40 10.52
N THR A 142 -11.22 -15.11 11.56
CA THR A 142 -11.99 -16.21 12.14
C THR A 142 -13.26 -15.67 12.82
N TRP A 143 -14.41 -16.25 12.48
CA TRP A 143 -15.69 -15.87 13.05
C TRP A 143 -16.26 -16.98 13.95
N ARG A 144 -16.54 -16.65 15.22
CA ARG A 144 -17.36 -17.55 16.04
C ARG A 144 -18.83 -17.42 15.64
N LYS A 145 -19.48 -18.54 15.27
CA LYS A 145 -20.94 -18.62 15.34
C LYS A 145 -21.36 -18.52 16.79
N SER A 146 -22.45 -17.78 17.07
CA SER A 146 -23.05 -17.74 18.41
C SER A 146 -23.17 -19.15 18.97
N ILE A 147 -22.68 -19.36 20.17
CA ILE A 147 -22.66 -20.62 20.88
C ILE A 147 -24.13 -21.04 21.13
N SER A 148 -24.56 -22.14 20.49
CA SER A 148 -25.61 -22.96 21.08
C SER A 148 -24.92 -23.89 22.06
N ASP A 149 -25.53 -24.16 23.22
CA ASP A 149 -25.03 -24.87 24.43
C ASP A 149 -24.48 -26.30 24.23
N LYS A 150 -24.03 -26.66 23.03
CA LYS A 150 -23.46 -27.98 22.73
C LYS A 150 -22.04 -27.81 22.22
N GLY A 151 -21.09 -28.18 23.05
CA GLY A 151 -19.66 -28.36 22.84
C GLY A 151 -19.03 -27.73 21.59
N ILE A 152 -18.08 -26.83 21.79
CA ILE A 152 -17.39 -26.13 20.69
C ILE A 152 -16.33 -27.06 20.11
N ASP A 153 -16.49 -27.45 18.85
CA ASP A 153 -15.41 -28.00 18.06
C ASP A 153 -14.54 -26.83 17.57
N HIS A 154 -13.33 -26.70 18.13
CA HIS A 154 -12.39 -25.61 17.84
C HIS A 154 -11.72 -25.74 16.45
N THR A 155 -11.95 -26.81 15.71
CA THR A 155 -11.22 -27.13 14.48
C THR A 155 -11.81 -26.54 13.20
N SER A 156 -13.02 -25.93 13.24
CA SER A 156 -13.70 -25.44 12.03
C SER A 156 -14.46 -24.13 12.19
N LEU A 157 -13.79 -23.09 12.69
CA LEU A 157 -14.38 -21.75 12.69
C LEU A 157 -14.37 -21.16 11.26
N PRO A 158 -15.51 -20.71 10.73
CA PRO A 158 -15.53 -20.15 9.38
C PRO A 158 -14.70 -18.88 9.32
N LEU A 159 -13.73 -18.85 8.38
CA LEU A 159 -13.02 -17.64 8.01
C LEU A 159 -13.92 -16.77 7.14
N LYS A 160 -13.98 -15.49 7.44
CA LYS A 160 -14.65 -14.49 6.60
C LYS A 160 -13.67 -13.41 6.17
N ARG A 161 -13.69 -13.13 4.90
CA ARG A 161 -12.92 -12.03 4.36
C ARG A 161 -13.43 -10.71 4.96
N THR A 162 -12.50 -9.97 5.54
CA THR A 162 -12.74 -8.64 6.07
C THR A 162 -11.88 -7.63 5.31
N ILE A 163 -12.51 -6.59 4.79
CA ILE A 163 -11.87 -5.49 4.07
C ILE A 163 -11.83 -4.29 5.00
N PHE A 164 -10.64 -3.77 5.25
CA PHE A 164 -10.38 -2.59 6.08
C PHE A 164 -10.26 -1.37 5.18
N HIS A 165 -11.11 -0.35 5.41
CA HIS A 165 -11.17 0.85 4.57
C HIS A 165 -10.28 1.99 5.06
N GLY A 166 -9.62 1.84 6.19
CA GLY A 166 -8.68 2.82 6.68
C GLY A 166 -8.14 2.47 8.07
N PHE A 167 -6.94 2.95 8.31
CA PHE A 167 -6.24 2.81 9.56
C PHE A 167 -5.71 4.16 10.02
N GLU A 168 -5.73 4.39 11.33
CA GLU A 168 -5.13 5.55 11.98
C GLU A 168 -4.21 5.09 13.09
N LYS A 169 -3.11 5.81 13.29
CA LYS A 169 -2.21 5.54 14.41
C LYS A 169 -2.87 6.02 15.69
N TRP A 170 -3.03 5.11 16.66
CA TRP A 170 -3.53 5.49 17.96
C TRP A 170 -2.41 6.15 18.77
N GLN A 171 -2.61 7.41 19.14
CA GLN A 171 -1.58 8.21 19.84
C GLN A 171 -1.61 8.07 21.36
N ASN A 172 -2.68 7.49 21.90
CA ASN A 172 -2.85 7.40 23.34
C ASN A 172 -2.40 6.02 23.85
N THR A 173 -1.42 5.99 24.73
CA THR A 173 -0.94 4.77 25.41
C THR A 173 -1.83 4.34 26.57
N ASP A 174 -2.84 5.12 26.92
CA ASP A 174 -3.77 4.84 27.99
C ASP A 174 -4.89 3.92 27.49
N PHE A 175 -4.71 2.63 27.71
CA PHE A 175 -5.69 1.58 27.35
C PHE A 175 -7.06 1.78 28.03
N SER A 176 -7.14 2.49 29.17
CA SER A 176 -8.40 2.76 29.84
C SER A 176 -9.32 3.73 29.07
N LYS A 177 -8.78 4.47 28.15
CA LYS A 177 -9.55 5.38 27.27
C LYS A 177 -10.03 4.73 25.97
N LEU A 178 -9.58 3.52 25.69
CA LEU A 178 -10.03 2.73 24.55
C LEU A 178 -11.53 2.35 24.69
N SER A 179 -12.03 2.21 25.92
CA SER A 179 -13.43 1.84 26.22
C SER A 179 -14.49 2.91 25.90
N LYS A 180 -14.09 4.09 25.41
CA LYS A 180 -14.99 5.23 25.12
C LYS A 180 -15.00 5.67 23.66
N THR A 181 -14.43 4.85 22.75
CA THR A 181 -14.52 5.14 21.33
C THR A 181 -15.92 4.79 20.81
N ASP A 182 -16.37 5.61 19.86
CA ASP A 182 -17.64 5.46 19.17
C ASP A 182 -17.84 4.00 18.70
N ASP A 183 -19.05 3.44 18.84
CA ASP A 183 -19.46 2.05 18.47
C ASP A 183 -19.11 1.60 17.03
N SER A 184 -18.42 2.44 16.26
CA SER A 184 -18.10 2.22 14.85
C SER A 184 -16.64 1.88 14.55
N SER A 185 -15.74 1.97 15.54
CA SER A 185 -14.30 1.72 15.35
C SER A 185 -13.74 0.75 16.38
N PHE A 186 -12.69 0.02 16.01
CA PHE A 186 -11.97 -0.89 16.92
C PHE A 186 -10.47 -0.75 16.70
N CYS A 187 -9.69 -1.22 17.65
CA CYS A 187 -8.24 -1.14 17.61
C CYS A 187 -7.61 -2.51 17.40
N LEU A 188 -6.50 -2.52 16.67
CA LEU A 188 -5.65 -3.67 16.44
C LEU A 188 -4.27 -3.39 17.01
N VAL A 189 -3.66 -4.40 17.61
CA VAL A 189 -2.30 -4.31 18.16
C VAL A 189 -1.37 -5.06 17.25
N THR A 190 -0.32 -4.39 16.81
CA THR A 190 0.72 -5.01 15.97
C THR A 190 1.66 -5.89 16.80
N ARG A 191 2.33 -6.85 16.15
CA ARG A 191 3.30 -7.75 16.80
C ARG A 191 4.70 -7.16 16.93
N GLU A 192 4.93 -5.95 16.43
CA GLU A 192 6.23 -5.29 16.59
C GLU A 192 6.59 -5.03 18.06
N ASN A 193 7.87 -4.84 18.35
CA ASN A 193 8.36 -4.56 19.69
C ASN A 193 8.99 -3.16 19.75
N PRO A 194 8.44 -2.21 20.53
CA PRO A 194 7.19 -2.33 21.30
C PRO A 194 5.95 -2.37 20.40
N PRO A 195 4.87 -3.03 20.86
CA PRO A 195 3.63 -3.12 20.08
C PRO A 195 3.00 -1.74 19.87
N LYS A 196 2.46 -1.51 18.68
CA LYS A 196 1.73 -0.28 18.36
C LYS A 196 0.25 -0.57 18.14
N ILE A 197 -0.58 0.43 18.39
CA ILE A 197 -2.02 0.34 18.25
C ILE A 197 -2.44 1.08 16.97
N LEU A 198 -3.25 0.40 16.17
CA LEU A 198 -3.91 0.95 15.00
C LEU A 198 -5.41 0.96 15.21
N ARG A 199 -6.05 2.11 15.04
CA ARG A 199 -7.49 2.25 14.99
C ARG A 199 -7.97 1.94 13.57
N VAL A 200 -8.94 1.04 13.45
CA VAL A 200 -9.65 0.77 12.20
C VAL A 200 -10.84 1.72 12.11
N THR A 201 -10.86 2.57 11.10
CA THR A 201 -11.91 3.59 10.95
C THR A 201 -13.21 3.00 10.41
N SER A 202 -13.11 2.07 9.48
CA SER A 202 -14.28 1.29 9.01
C SER A 202 -13.83 0.01 8.33
N CYS A 203 -14.70 -0.99 8.31
CA CYS A 203 -14.45 -2.24 7.59
C CYS A 203 -15.72 -2.85 7.03
N THR A 204 -15.54 -3.77 6.08
CA THR A 204 -16.62 -4.58 5.49
C THR A 204 -16.30 -6.05 5.71
N VAL A 205 -17.24 -6.77 6.29
CA VAL A 205 -17.15 -8.22 6.44
C VAL A 205 -17.93 -8.89 5.33
N GLU A 206 -17.42 -9.99 4.81
CA GLU A 206 -18.04 -10.78 3.77
C GLU A 206 -19.52 -11.06 4.03
N GLY A 207 -20.37 -10.80 3.02
CA GLY A 207 -21.85 -10.88 3.13
C GLY A 207 -22.47 -9.72 3.91
N GLY A 208 -21.71 -8.69 4.31
CA GLY A 208 -22.20 -7.48 4.99
C GLY A 208 -22.29 -6.26 4.08
N LYS A 209 -22.92 -5.19 4.58
CA LYS A 209 -22.93 -3.89 3.90
C LYS A 209 -21.55 -3.22 4.02
N LYS A 210 -21.16 -2.48 2.98
CA LYS A 210 -19.90 -1.72 2.95
C LYS A 210 -19.82 -0.77 4.15
N GLY A 211 -18.67 -0.82 4.86
CA GLY A 211 -18.39 0.03 6.01
C GLY A 211 -19.11 -0.35 7.33
N ALA A 212 -20.02 -1.33 7.30
CA ALA A 212 -20.82 -1.71 8.47
C ALA A 212 -20.23 -2.92 9.27
N GLY A 213 -18.95 -3.27 8.98
CA GLY A 213 -18.33 -4.46 9.56
C GLY A 213 -17.90 -4.29 11.01
N SER A 214 -17.53 -3.06 11.44
CA SER A 214 -16.96 -2.80 12.76
C SER A 214 -17.85 -3.30 13.91
N ARG A 215 -19.13 -2.98 13.90
CA ARG A 215 -20.09 -3.46 14.91
C ARG A 215 -20.16 -4.98 15.00
N LYS A 216 -20.05 -5.68 13.86
CA LYS A 216 -20.05 -7.14 13.84
C LYS A 216 -18.76 -7.71 14.40
N ILE A 217 -17.63 -7.07 14.13
CA ILE A 217 -16.33 -7.48 14.67
C ILE A 217 -16.33 -7.26 16.18
N ILE A 218 -16.72 -6.08 16.67
CA ILE A 218 -16.79 -5.76 18.09
C ILE A 218 -17.70 -6.77 18.82
N ALA A 219 -18.90 -7.02 18.31
CA ALA A 219 -19.81 -8.00 18.90
C ALA A 219 -19.27 -9.43 18.94
N ASN A 220 -18.34 -9.78 18.06
CA ASN A 220 -17.67 -11.08 18.09
C ASN A 220 -16.44 -11.10 19.01
N LEU A 221 -15.74 -9.99 19.13
CA LEU A 221 -14.53 -9.89 19.97
C LEU A 221 -14.87 -10.01 21.46
N GLY A 222 -16.00 -9.43 21.95
CA GLY A 222 -16.47 -9.57 23.30
C GLY A 222 -16.70 -11.00 23.79
N LYS A 223 -16.70 -11.93 22.85
CA LYS A 223 -16.78 -13.37 23.13
C LYS A 223 -15.40 -14.04 23.14
N PHE A 224 -14.33 -13.32 22.76
CA PHE A 224 -12.95 -13.84 22.74
C PHE A 224 -12.17 -13.56 24.02
N ALA A 225 -12.56 -12.56 24.80
CA ALA A 225 -11.87 -12.15 26.01
C ALA A 225 -11.85 -13.21 27.13
N GLU A 226 -12.69 -14.24 27.04
CA GLU A 226 -12.82 -15.27 28.07
C GLU A 226 -12.05 -16.58 27.80
N SER A 227 -11.33 -16.72 26.67
CA SER A 227 -10.55 -17.94 26.39
C SER A 227 -9.20 -17.64 25.77
N ASP A 228 -8.18 -17.76 26.61
CA ASP A 228 -6.76 -17.71 26.32
C ASP A 228 -6.34 -18.88 25.41
N THR A 229 -6.09 -18.64 24.13
CA THR A 229 -5.16 -19.43 23.32
C THR A 229 -4.85 -18.68 22.04
N GLY A 230 -3.55 -18.34 21.88
CA GLY A 230 -2.98 -17.57 20.80
C GLY A 230 -3.44 -17.93 19.41
N ILE A 231 -4.03 -16.95 18.75
CA ILE A 231 -4.13 -16.88 17.27
C ILE A 231 -4.57 -15.46 16.88
N HIS A 232 -3.75 -14.82 16.02
CA HIS A 232 -3.98 -13.59 15.25
C HIS A 232 -4.21 -12.27 16.00
N PRO A 233 -4.04 -11.12 15.32
CA PRO A 233 -3.80 -9.87 16.00
C PRO A 233 -4.75 -9.71 17.16
N ARG A 234 -4.19 -9.49 18.37
CA ARG A 234 -4.99 -9.28 19.57
C ARG A 234 -5.85 -8.05 19.31
N CYS A 235 -7.09 -8.29 18.89
CA CYS A 235 -8.11 -7.28 18.94
C CYS A 235 -8.36 -6.98 20.41
N ILE A 236 -8.02 -5.80 20.86
CA ILE A 236 -8.40 -5.33 22.18
C ILE A 236 -9.78 -4.72 22.03
N GLU A 237 -10.76 -5.24 22.75
CA GLU A 237 -12.03 -4.57 22.92
C GLU A 237 -11.83 -3.19 23.52
N VAL A 238 -12.51 -2.25 22.95
CA VAL A 238 -12.61 -0.89 23.43
C VAL A 238 -14.01 -0.65 23.94
#